data_997914a5c681b5f409fca071be7b94a7
#
_entry.id   997914a5c681b5f409fca071be7b94a7
#
_cell.length_a   1.000
_cell.length_b   1.000
_cell.length_c   1.000
_cell.angle_alpha   90.00
_cell.angle_beta   90.00
_cell.angle_gamma   90.00
#
_symmetry.space_group_name_H-M   'P 1'
#
loop_
_entity.id
_entity.type
_entity.pdbx_description
1 polymer ?
#
loop_
_entity_poly.entity_id
_entity_poly.type
_entity_poly.pdbx_seq_one_letter_code
_entity_poly.pdbx_strand_id
1 'polypeptide(L)'
;MNAILSVVGKDTVGILAAVAQKCANHKANVNDVTQTIIDNYFAMFMVINIDKLDIDFNDFVDELVGLGKEKNLEIHCMHEDIFNLMHKI
;
A
#
# COMPACT_ATOMS: atom_id res chain seq x y z
N MET A 1 -4.17 0.31 15.04
CA MET A 1 -3.07 -0.48 14.44
C MET A 1 -2.90 -0.09 12.99
N ASN A 2 -1.68 0.14 12.58
CA ASN A 2 -1.39 0.64 11.23
C ASN A 2 -0.56 -0.36 10.45
N ALA A 3 -0.66 -0.27 9.13
CA ALA A 3 0.21 -0.96 8.20
C ALA A 3 0.84 0.06 7.26
N ILE A 4 2.01 -0.27 6.76
CA ILE A 4 2.74 0.56 5.80
C ILE A 4 2.64 -0.11 4.43
N LEU A 5 2.19 0.67 3.46
CA LEU A 5 2.01 0.22 2.09
C LEU A 5 3.01 0.95 1.22
N SER A 6 3.81 0.21 0.45
CA SER A 6 4.71 0.81 -0.53
C SER A 6 4.33 0.33 -1.93
N VAL A 7 4.33 1.27 -2.86
CA VAL A 7 3.95 1.02 -4.26
C VAL A 7 5.02 1.63 -5.14
N VAL A 8 5.66 0.83 -5.98
CA VAL A 8 6.70 1.30 -6.89
C VAL A 8 6.42 0.72 -8.27
N GLY A 9 6.57 1.56 -9.29
CA GLY A 9 6.40 1.13 -10.66
C GLY A 9 6.68 2.27 -11.62
N LYS A 10 6.43 2.03 -12.89
CA LYS A 10 6.50 3.12 -13.86
C LYS A 10 5.29 4.03 -13.68
N ASP A 11 5.49 5.30 -13.97
CA ASP A 11 4.41 6.30 -13.83
C ASP A 11 3.21 5.90 -14.69
N THR A 12 2.11 5.58 -14.03
CA THR A 12 0.84 5.28 -14.70
C THR A 12 -0.28 6.06 -14.04
N VAL A 13 -1.26 6.43 -14.85
CA VAL A 13 -2.42 7.19 -14.37
C VAL A 13 -3.27 6.31 -13.44
N GLY A 14 -3.72 6.90 -12.34
CA GLY A 14 -4.73 6.26 -11.49
C GLY A 14 -4.20 5.29 -10.45
N ILE A 15 -2.89 5.25 -10.20
CA ILE A 15 -2.31 4.33 -9.20
C ILE A 15 -2.90 4.58 -7.82
N LEU A 16 -2.87 5.83 -7.36
CA LEU A 16 -3.39 6.18 -6.04
C LEU A 16 -4.87 5.82 -5.93
N ALA A 17 -5.65 6.13 -6.96
CA ALA A 17 -7.08 5.84 -6.95
C ALA A 17 -7.36 4.34 -6.84
N ALA A 18 -6.61 3.52 -7.59
CA ALA A 18 -6.80 2.06 -7.57
C ALA A 18 -6.45 1.48 -6.21
N VAL A 19 -5.33 1.90 -5.63
CA VAL A 19 -4.88 1.40 -4.32
C VAL A 19 -5.83 1.88 -3.22
N ALA A 20 -6.22 3.15 -3.24
CA ALA A 20 -7.14 3.69 -2.26
C ALA A 20 -8.52 3.00 -2.33
N GLN A 21 -8.98 2.68 -3.54
CA GLN A 21 -10.24 1.95 -3.70
C GLN A 21 -10.16 0.55 -3.08
N LYS A 22 -9.04 -0.15 -3.27
CA LYS A 22 -8.83 -1.47 -2.67
C LYS A 22 -8.86 -1.36 -1.14
N CYS A 23 -8.22 -0.34 -0.59
CA CYS A 23 -8.25 -0.09 0.86
C CYS A 23 -9.68 0.17 1.34
N ALA A 24 -10.42 1.02 0.64
CA ALA A 24 -11.79 1.35 0.99
C ALA A 24 -12.72 0.14 0.95
N ASN A 25 -12.51 -0.76 -0.02
CA ASN A 25 -13.31 -1.97 -0.17
C ASN A 25 -13.26 -2.87 1.06
N HIS A 26 -12.18 -2.82 1.81
CA HIS A 26 -11.97 -3.65 3.00
C HIS A 26 -11.90 -2.84 4.30
N LYS A 27 -12.35 -1.60 4.26
CA LYS A 27 -12.42 -0.72 5.44
C LYS A 27 -11.06 -0.40 6.04
N ALA A 28 -10.02 -0.41 5.23
CA ALA A 28 -8.72 0.12 5.62
C ALA A 28 -8.74 1.63 5.37
N ASN A 29 -8.44 2.40 6.40
CA ASN A 29 -8.48 3.85 6.32
C ASN A 29 -7.10 4.41 5.99
N VAL A 30 -7.01 5.23 4.95
CA VAL A 30 -5.75 5.87 4.56
C VAL A 30 -5.51 7.06 5.48
N ASN A 31 -4.47 6.98 6.30
CA ASN A 31 -4.12 8.05 7.24
C ASN A 31 -3.15 9.06 6.62
N ASP A 32 -2.23 8.60 5.78
CA ASP A 32 -1.21 9.46 5.21
C ASP A 32 -0.70 8.87 3.91
N VAL A 33 -0.30 9.74 2.99
CA VAL A 33 0.22 9.33 1.68
C VAL A 33 1.37 10.26 1.31
N THR A 34 2.48 9.68 0.88
CA THR A 34 3.58 10.42 0.27
C THR A 34 3.88 9.78 -1.06
N GLN A 35 4.00 10.59 -2.11
CA GLN A 35 4.33 10.06 -3.43
C GLN A 35 5.35 10.95 -4.11
N THR A 36 6.17 10.34 -4.95
CA THR A 36 7.19 11.05 -5.70
C THR A 36 7.37 10.38 -7.06
N ILE A 37 7.84 11.16 -8.01
CA ILE A 37 8.22 10.67 -9.33
C ILE A 37 9.70 10.95 -9.51
N ILE A 38 10.47 9.88 -9.75
CA ILE A 38 11.90 9.98 -10.00
C ILE A 38 12.13 9.40 -11.39
N ASP A 39 12.56 10.27 -12.32
CA ASP A 39 12.67 9.92 -13.73
C ASP A 39 11.30 9.47 -14.24
N ASN A 40 11.15 8.24 -14.72
CA ASN A 40 9.84 7.71 -15.14
C ASN A 40 9.28 6.69 -14.14
N TYR A 41 9.80 6.68 -12.92
CA TYR A 41 9.31 5.79 -11.86
C TYR A 41 8.45 6.55 -10.87
N PHE A 42 7.37 5.90 -10.47
CA PHE A 42 6.47 6.37 -9.43
C PHE A 42 6.74 5.58 -8.16
N ALA A 43 6.82 6.28 -7.03
CA ALA A 43 6.95 5.65 -5.72
C ALA A 43 5.95 6.29 -4.76
N MET A 44 5.22 5.45 -4.02
CA MET A 44 4.20 5.92 -3.08
C MET A 44 4.30 5.13 -1.79
N PHE A 45 4.21 5.84 -0.67
CA PHE A 45 4.12 5.24 0.65
C PHE A 45 2.82 5.69 1.30
N MET A 46 2.10 4.75 1.89
CA MET A 46 0.84 5.03 2.56
C MET A 46 0.88 4.42 3.96
N VAL A 47 0.37 5.17 4.92
CA VAL A 47 0.08 4.64 6.25
C VAL A 47 -1.43 4.41 6.29
N ILE A 48 -1.84 3.17 6.53
CA ILE A 48 -3.24 2.82 6.59
C ILE A 48 -3.59 2.28 7.97
N ASN A 49 -4.78 2.60 8.46
CA ASN A 49 -5.29 2.04 9.70
C ASN A 49 -6.11 0.80 9.37
N ILE A 50 -5.77 -0.32 10.02
CA ILE A 50 -6.37 -1.62 9.74
C ILE A 50 -7.23 -2.14 10.89
N ASP A 51 -7.59 -1.30 11.85
CA ASP A 51 -8.41 -1.72 12.99
C ASP A 51 -9.77 -2.25 12.57
N LYS A 52 -10.33 -1.71 11.49
CA LYS A 52 -11.65 -2.09 10.99
C LYS A 52 -11.61 -2.97 9.75
N LEU A 53 -10.42 -3.52 9.44
CA LEU A 53 -10.26 -4.40 8.28
C LEU A 53 -11.25 -5.56 8.36
N ASP A 54 -11.97 -5.82 7.28
CA ASP A 54 -13.06 -6.82 7.28
C ASP A 54 -12.65 -8.19 6.76
N ILE A 55 -11.37 -8.37 6.43
CA ILE A 55 -10.79 -9.67 6.05
C ILE A 55 -9.50 -9.87 6.81
N ASP A 56 -8.98 -11.07 6.79
CA ASP A 56 -7.69 -11.39 7.37
C ASP A 56 -6.60 -10.54 6.71
N PHE A 57 -5.65 -10.07 7.51
CA PHE A 57 -4.58 -9.20 7.01
C PHE A 57 -3.79 -9.86 5.87
N ASN A 58 -3.50 -11.16 5.99
CA ASN A 58 -2.77 -11.86 4.93
C ASN A 58 -3.56 -11.90 3.62
N ASP A 59 -4.88 -12.06 3.69
CA ASP A 59 -5.72 -12.02 2.51
C ASP A 59 -5.73 -10.63 1.88
N PHE A 60 -5.76 -9.60 2.71
CA PHE A 60 -5.69 -8.21 2.25
C PHE A 60 -4.37 -7.95 1.51
N VAL A 61 -3.25 -8.40 2.08
CA VAL A 61 -1.93 -8.29 1.45
C VAL A 61 -1.93 -9.00 0.10
N ASP A 62 -2.50 -10.20 0.02
CA ASP A 62 -2.58 -10.96 -1.23
C ASP A 62 -3.36 -10.21 -2.29
N GLU A 63 -4.45 -9.54 -1.92
CA GLU A 63 -5.25 -8.74 -2.86
C GLU A 63 -4.45 -7.54 -3.37
N LEU A 64 -3.69 -6.90 -2.50
CA LEU A 64 -2.84 -5.77 -2.91
C LEU A 64 -1.72 -6.23 -3.85
N VAL A 65 -1.08 -7.35 -3.54
CA VAL A 65 -0.04 -7.92 -4.41
C VAL A 65 -0.64 -8.29 -5.76
N GLY A 66 -1.85 -8.85 -5.77
CA GLY A 66 -2.57 -9.17 -7.00
C GLY A 66 -2.86 -7.93 -7.85
N LEU A 67 -3.28 -6.85 -7.20
CA LEU A 67 -3.49 -5.57 -7.89
C LEU A 67 -2.18 -5.07 -8.51
N GLY A 68 -1.08 -5.23 -7.79
CA GLY A 68 0.25 -4.86 -8.31
C GLY A 68 0.61 -5.64 -9.56
N LYS A 69 0.40 -6.95 -9.55
CA LYS A 69 0.68 -7.79 -10.71
C LYS A 69 -0.17 -7.39 -11.91
N GLU A 70 -1.44 -7.08 -11.67
CA GLU A 70 -2.36 -6.64 -12.72
C GLU A 70 -1.90 -5.35 -13.38
N LYS A 71 -1.30 -4.44 -12.61
CA LYS A 71 -0.91 -3.10 -13.06
C LYS A 71 0.59 -2.92 -13.25
N ASN A 72 1.38 -3.98 -13.15
CA ASN A 72 2.85 -3.93 -13.22
C ASN A 72 3.47 -3.03 -12.15
N LEU A 73 2.97 -3.16 -10.93
CA LEU A 73 3.48 -2.43 -9.77
C LEU A 73 4.04 -3.41 -8.75
N GLU A 74 5.10 -3.00 -8.06
CA GLU A 74 5.57 -3.69 -6.87
C GLU A 74 4.84 -3.10 -5.68
N ILE A 75 3.94 -3.87 -5.07
CA ILE A 75 3.20 -3.45 -3.90
C ILE A 75 3.62 -4.32 -2.73
N HIS A 76 4.05 -3.67 -1.65
CA HIS A 76 4.38 -4.33 -0.40
C HIS A 76 3.54 -3.73 0.71
N CYS A 77 2.97 -4.58 1.54
CA CYS A 77 2.18 -4.14 2.68
C CYS A 77 2.68 -4.90 3.90
N MET A 78 3.08 -4.19 4.92
CA MET A 78 3.55 -4.82 6.14
C MET A 78 3.02 -4.09 7.37
N HIS A 79 2.88 -4.82 8.45
CA HIS A 79 2.49 -4.27 9.72
C HIS A 79 3.50 -3.21 10.17
N GLU A 80 3.01 -2.13 10.77
CA GLU A 80 3.85 -1.03 11.21
C GLU A 80 4.98 -1.48 12.13
N ASP A 81 4.71 -2.42 13.04
CA ASP A 81 5.71 -2.93 13.96
C ASP A 81 6.88 -3.59 13.22
N ILE A 82 6.59 -4.35 12.18
CA ILE A 82 7.63 -5.00 11.37
C ILE A 82 8.43 -3.95 10.60
N PHE A 83 7.75 -2.96 10.03
CA PHE A 83 8.41 -1.87 9.32
C PHE A 83 9.38 -1.14 10.24
N ASN A 84 8.96 -0.82 11.47
CA ASN A 84 9.80 -0.12 12.44
C ASN A 84 11.01 -0.95 12.83
N LEU A 85 10.86 -2.26 12.98
CA LEU A 85 11.99 -3.14 13.27
C LEU A 85 13.03 -3.14 12.16
N MET A 86 12.57 -3.14 10.90
CA MET A 86 13.46 -3.15 9.74
C MET A 86 14.19 -1.83 9.53
N HIS A 87 13.62 -0.72 9.99
CA HIS A 87 14.14 0.62 9.76
C HIS A 87 14.60 1.30 11.05
N LYS A 88 14.85 0.53 12.09
CA LYS A 88 15.34 1.05 13.36
C LYS A 88 16.82 1.43 13.21
N ILE A 89 17.11 2.64 13.61
CA ILE A 89 18.46 3.20 13.59
C ILE A 89 19.03 3.20 14.99
#